data_6ea71db231c0c8e0beed16bbbff23572
#
_entry.id   6ea71db231c0c8e0beed16bbbff23572
#
_cell.length_a   1.000
_cell.length_b   1.000
_cell.length_c   1.000
_cell.angle_alpha   90.00
_cell.angle_beta   90.00
_cell.angle_gamma   90.00
#
_symmetry.space_group_name_H-M   'P 1'
#
loop_
_entity.id
_entity.type
_entity.pdbx_description
1 polymer ?
#
loop_
_entity_poly.entity_id
_entity_poly.type
_entity_poly.pdbx_seq_one_letter_code
_entity_poly.pdbx_strand_id
1 'polypeptide(L)'
;MNHPVSSSPRVCDLWKKLLPAISLLMIWVSPASGMGVILPMYGNTTTQFAAAEAAARRVPLIAVFNPDNGPGGSKRASYATWVNRIKAAGGQVVGYISTDYTNVDIGDVQSQMNSYSSWYGVNGYFLDEMHYTSSKLAYYKSANTYAKGKGKFIVGNPGSGISSTYLQAAQILITFENPVGSGWGGASGGGDSSRYGAMPYSAGNLGSLVSQGASKNYGWIYVTNHGEPDPFGNLPSYWEQELQVVEALNAPPLPAALPADKFFVSQLANLPGGGVSITFPAVGRRRYGIQVSPDLTSWKQALTPDTVPVVSEITPAQDGPVTLRAGSPSGTGPAFYRAVDLDAMEGR
;
A
#
# COMPACT_ATOMS: atom_id res chain seq x y z
N MET A 1 -37.63 -1.76 74.96
CA MET A 1 -36.24 -1.45 74.55
C MET A 1 -35.96 -2.16 73.29
N ASN A 2 -36.15 -1.50 72.16
CA ASN A 2 -35.91 -2.10 70.81
C ASN A 2 -34.74 -1.30 70.16
N HIS A 3 -33.64 -1.96 69.92
CA HIS A 3 -32.54 -1.37 69.18
C HIS A 3 -32.81 -1.52 67.67
N PRO A 4 -32.55 -0.53 66.84
CA PRO A 4 -32.62 -0.64 65.40
C PRO A 4 -31.33 -1.28 64.84
N VAL A 5 -31.51 -2.26 63.95
CA VAL A 5 -30.43 -2.93 63.16
C VAL A 5 -30.03 -2.00 62.03
N SER A 6 -28.76 -1.59 62.04
CA SER A 6 -28.11 -0.85 60.95
C SER A 6 -27.91 -1.75 59.73
N SER A 7 -28.54 -1.43 58.60
CA SER A 7 -28.28 -2.05 57.31
C SER A 7 -27.13 -1.35 56.62
N SER A 8 -25.98 -2.06 56.45
CA SER A 8 -24.87 -1.61 55.64
C SER A 8 -25.22 -1.66 54.13
N PRO A 9 -24.80 -0.69 53.30
CA PRO A 9 -25.07 -0.71 51.89
C PRO A 9 -24.20 -1.78 51.17
N ARG A 10 -24.83 -2.53 50.27
CA ARG A 10 -24.20 -3.57 49.45
C ARG A 10 -23.18 -2.97 48.48
N VAL A 11 -21.98 -3.53 48.46
CA VAL A 11 -20.81 -3.15 47.65
C VAL A 11 -21.00 -3.48 46.15
N CYS A 12 -22.19 -3.57 45.63
CA CYS A 12 -22.48 -4.07 44.29
C CYS A 12 -22.77 -3.00 43.23
N ASP A 13 -22.76 -1.71 43.55
CA ASP A 13 -23.17 -0.67 42.59
C ASP A 13 -22.06 0.32 42.17
N LEU A 14 -20.80 0.11 42.58
CA LEU A 14 -19.68 0.97 42.20
C LEU A 14 -18.96 0.62 40.90
N TRP A 15 -19.31 -0.48 40.28
CA TRP A 15 -18.60 -0.95 39.04
C TRP A 15 -19.27 -0.52 37.73
N LYS A 16 -20.39 0.22 37.77
CA LYS A 16 -21.14 0.65 36.58
C LYS A 16 -20.82 2.04 36.05
N LYS A 17 -19.84 2.76 36.59
CA LYS A 17 -19.57 4.15 36.21
C LYS A 17 -18.15 4.48 35.75
N LEU A 18 -17.34 3.49 35.35
CA LEU A 18 -16.00 3.73 34.80
C LEU A 18 -15.73 2.82 33.58
N LEU A 19 -16.55 2.96 32.56
CA LEU A 19 -16.09 2.68 31.20
C LEU A 19 -15.65 4.04 30.62
N PRO A 20 -14.35 4.30 30.44
CA PRO A 20 -13.95 5.43 29.62
C PRO A 20 -14.52 5.18 28.23
N ALA A 21 -15.21 6.17 27.68
CA ALA A 21 -15.52 6.20 26.26
C ALA A 21 -14.16 6.11 25.52
N ILE A 22 -13.82 4.91 25.04
CA ILE A 22 -12.75 4.75 24.09
C ILE A 22 -13.24 5.48 22.84
N SER A 23 -12.92 6.76 22.76
CA SER A 23 -12.95 7.49 21.50
C SER A 23 -12.04 6.70 20.56
N LEU A 24 -12.64 5.95 19.66
CA LEU A 24 -11.93 5.32 18.57
C LEU A 24 -11.32 6.46 17.74
N LEU A 25 -10.10 6.85 18.11
CA LEU A 25 -9.31 7.79 17.34
C LEU A 25 -9.15 7.11 15.97
N MET A 26 -9.88 7.58 14.96
CA MET A 26 -9.62 7.14 13.59
C MET A 26 -8.20 7.58 13.25
N ILE A 27 -7.27 6.65 13.37
CA ILE A 27 -5.89 6.87 12.93
C ILE A 27 -5.94 7.01 11.42
N TRP A 28 -5.77 8.23 10.95
CA TRP A 28 -5.46 8.50 9.56
C TRP A 28 -4.15 7.79 9.23
N VAL A 29 -4.21 6.70 8.48
CA VAL A 29 -3.01 6.07 7.92
C VAL A 29 -2.61 6.90 6.71
N SER A 30 -1.89 7.99 6.94
CA SER A 30 -1.12 8.64 5.91
C SER A 30 0.10 7.77 5.64
N PRO A 31 0.52 7.56 4.40
CA PRO A 31 1.86 7.07 4.14
C PRO A 31 2.84 8.16 4.62
N ALA A 32 3.27 8.05 5.88
CA ALA A 32 4.07 9.10 6.55
C ALA A 32 5.42 9.38 5.87
N SER A 33 5.82 8.57 4.88
CA SER A 33 6.98 8.73 3.99
C SER A 33 6.99 7.70 2.85
N GLY A 34 5.87 7.01 2.57
CA GLY A 34 5.75 5.95 1.56
C GLY A 34 4.66 6.23 0.52
N MET A 35 4.43 5.25 -0.35
CA MET A 35 3.40 5.29 -1.38
C MET A 35 2.19 4.44 -0.96
N GLY A 36 0.98 4.93 -1.19
CA GLY A 36 -0.27 4.19 -1.08
C GLY A 36 -0.91 3.95 -2.44
N VAL A 37 -1.84 3.00 -2.48
CA VAL A 37 -2.66 2.72 -3.66
C VAL A 37 -4.04 3.36 -3.48
N ILE A 38 -4.53 4.05 -4.52
CA ILE A 38 -5.91 4.49 -4.62
C ILE A 38 -6.61 3.65 -5.68
N LEU A 39 -7.38 2.65 -5.25
CA LEU A 39 -7.99 1.64 -6.12
C LEU A 39 -9.43 1.99 -6.47
N PRO A 40 -9.75 2.34 -7.72
CA PRO A 40 -11.13 2.43 -8.20
C PRO A 40 -11.78 1.03 -8.24
N MET A 41 -12.96 0.90 -7.66
CA MET A 41 -13.76 -0.33 -7.69
C MET A 41 -15.07 -0.08 -8.44
N TYR A 42 -14.97 0.35 -9.72
CA TYR A 42 -16.16 0.76 -10.49
C TYR A 42 -16.91 -0.41 -11.12
N GLY A 43 -16.23 -1.54 -11.36
CA GLY A 43 -16.88 -2.77 -11.81
C GLY A 43 -17.68 -3.50 -10.73
N ASN A 44 -17.47 -3.18 -9.45
CA ASN A 44 -18.18 -3.78 -8.30
C ASN A 44 -18.19 -5.32 -8.28
N THR A 45 -17.12 -5.94 -8.80
CA THR A 45 -17.00 -7.39 -8.88
C THR A 45 -16.44 -7.97 -7.57
N THR A 46 -16.77 -9.24 -7.29
CA THR A 46 -16.16 -9.96 -6.15
C THR A 46 -14.64 -10.02 -6.26
N THR A 47 -14.09 -10.05 -7.49
CA THR A 47 -12.65 -10.03 -7.76
C THR A 47 -12.03 -8.70 -7.29
N GLN A 48 -12.63 -7.55 -7.62
CA GLN A 48 -12.12 -6.25 -7.17
C GLN A 48 -12.18 -6.11 -5.64
N PHE A 49 -13.28 -6.53 -5.01
CA PHE A 49 -13.40 -6.49 -3.55
C PHE A 49 -12.37 -7.40 -2.85
N ALA A 50 -12.15 -8.62 -3.37
CA ALA A 50 -11.15 -9.54 -2.83
C ALA A 50 -9.72 -9.00 -3.02
N ALA A 51 -9.43 -8.39 -4.16
CA ALA A 51 -8.15 -7.75 -4.44
C ALA A 51 -7.90 -6.54 -3.51
N ALA A 52 -8.92 -5.71 -3.27
CA ALA A 52 -8.83 -4.59 -2.32
C ALA A 52 -8.57 -5.09 -0.88
N GLU A 53 -9.27 -6.13 -0.43
CA GLU A 53 -9.03 -6.73 0.89
C GLU A 53 -7.60 -7.30 1.01
N ALA A 54 -7.10 -7.98 -0.02
CA ALA A 54 -5.74 -8.51 -0.03
C ALA A 54 -4.68 -7.39 -0.02
N ALA A 55 -4.87 -6.36 -0.85
CA ALA A 55 -3.98 -5.21 -0.93
C ALA A 55 -3.92 -4.42 0.39
N ALA A 56 -5.06 -4.27 1.08
CA ALA A 56 -5.15 -3.55 2.35
C ALA A 56 -4.29 -4.17 3.47
N ARG A 57 -3.91 -5.45 3.36
CA ARG A 57 -3.01 -6.14 4.29
C ARG A 57 -1.53 -5.87 4.01
N ARG A 58 -1.21 -5.31 2.85
CA ARG A 58 0.14 -5.22 2.30
C ARG A 58 0.63 -3.79 2.16
N VAL A 59 -0.25 -2.89 1.72
CA VAL A 59 0.09 -1.49 1.42
C VAL A 59 -0.97 -0.54 1.98
N PRO A 60 -0.66 0.74 2.22
CA PRO A 60 -1.67 1.75 2.46
C PRO A 60 -2.66 1.76 1.29
N LEU A 61 -3.95 1.56 1.57
CA LEU A 61 -4.99 1.45 0.54
C LEU A 61 -6.15 2.41 0.80
N ILE A 62 -6.54 3.14 -0.24
CA ILE A 62 -7.84 3.80 -0.36
C ILE A 62 -8.59 3.12 -1.50
N ALA A 63 -9.72 2.46 -1.18
CA ALA A 63 -10.61 1.86 -2.17
C ALA A 63 -11.76 2.82 -2.47
N VAL A 64 -11.92 3.21 -3.73
CA VAL A 64 -13.00 4.08 -4.20
C VAL A 64 -14.20 3.23 -4.60
N PHE A 65 -15.21 3.26 -3.78
CA PHE A 65 -16.40 2.43 -3.91
C PHE A 65 -17.51 3.17 -4.67
N ASN A 66 -17.86 2.69 -5.86
CA ASN A 66 -18.85 3.28 -6.77
C ASN A 66 -19.95 2.27 -7.14
N PRO A 67 -20.95 2.04 -6.28
CA PRO A 67 -22.02 1.05 -6.53
C PRO A 67 -22.86 1.29 -7.78
N ASP A 68 -23.15 2.56 -8.10
CA ASP A 68 -24.11 2.93 -9.13
C ASP A 68 -23.96 4.43 -9.48
N ASN A 69 -22.78 4.83 -9.93
CA ASN A 69 -22.39 6.23 -10.10
C ASN A 69 -22.75 7.11 -8.89
N GLY A 70 -22.56 6.53 -7.70
CA GLY A 70 -23.00 7.03 -6.41
C GLY A 70 -23.37 5.88 -5.47
N PRO A 71 -24.07 6.15 -4.34
CA PRO A 71 -24.45 5.12 -3.37
C PRO A 71 -25.50 4.12 -3.88
N GLY A 72 -26.16 4.44 -4.99
CA GLY A 72 -27.32 3.72 -5.51
C GLY A 72 -28.62 4.07 -4.81
N GLY A 73 -29.73 3.48 -5.27
CA GLY A 73 -31.07 3.76 -4.76
C GLY A 73 -31.39 3.10 -3.41
N SER A 74 -30.61 2.10 -2.97
CA SER A 74 -30.84 1.37 -1.72
C SER A 74 -29.60 0.65 -1.24
N LYS A 75 -29.55 0.35 0.08
CA LYS A 75 -28.49 -0.44 0.69
C LYS A 75 -28.44 -1.85 0.11
N ARG A 76 -27.25 -2.30 -0.29
CA ARG A 76 -26.96 -3.69 -0.67
C ARG A 76 -26.11 -4.35 0.44
N ALA A 77 -26.67 -5.37 1.09
CA ALA A 77 -26.01 -6.03 2.25
C ALA A 77 -24.65 -6.65 1.91
N SER A 78 -24.51 -7.23 0.69
CA SER A 78 -23.25 -7.78 0.21
C SER A 78 -22.14 -6.72 0.15
N TYR A 79 -22.44 -5.52 -0.31
CA TYR A 79 -21.50 -4.42 -0.37
C TYR A 79 -21.07 -3.94 1.03
N ALA A 80 -22.00 -3.85 1.97
CA ALA A 80 -21.68 -3.53 3.35
C ALA A 80 -20.71 -4.56 3.96
N THR A 81 -20.89 -5.85 3.65
CA THR A 81 -19.97 -6.90 4.06
C THR A 81 -18.58 -6.70 3.48
N TRP A 82 -18.46 -6.43 2.18
CA TRP A 82 -17.17 -6.21 1.53
C TRP A 82 -16.45 -4.95 2.05
N VAL A 83 -17.17 -3.84 2.20
CA VAL A 83 -16.62 -2.61 2.80
C VAL A 83 -16.04 -2.88 4.19
N ASN A 84 -16.77 -3.62 5.02
CA ASN A 84 -16.30 -3.98 6.37
C ASN A 84 -15.06 -4.89 6.32
N ARG A 85 -14.96 -5.83 5.38
CA ARG A 85 -13.80 -6.71 5.22
C ARG A 85 -12.55 -5.93 4.81
N ILE A 86 -12.66 -5.01 3.84
CA ILE A 86 -11.54 -4.16 3.43
C ILE A 86 -11.05 -3.29 4.62
N LYS A 87 -11.99 -2.70 5.37
CA LYS A 87 -11.65 -1.92 6.56
C LYS A 87 -10.99 -2.75 7.65
N ALA A 88 -11.49 -3.96 7.90
CA ALA A 88 -10.89 -4.89 8.87
C ALA A 88 -9.49 -5.35 8.45
N ALA A 89 -9.20 -5.35 7.15
CA ALA A 89 -7.87 -5.63 6.60
C ALA A 89 -6.89 -4.45 6.71
N GLY A 90 -7.33 -3.27 7.17
CA GLY A 90 -6.50 -2.06 7.31
C GLY A 90 -6.71 -1.01 6.21
N GLY A 91 -7.51 -1.31 5.19
CA GLY A 91 -7.81 -0.38 4.10
C GLY A 91 -8.82 0.70 4.50
N GLN A 92 -8.82 1.79 3.75
CA GLN A 92 -9.83 2.84 3.84
C GLN A 92 -10.77 2.74 2.64
N VAL A 93 -12.06 2.87 2.86
CA VAL A 93 -13.06 2.87 1.80
C VAL A 93 -13.71 4.24 1.71
N VAL A 94 -13.71 4.84 0.52
CA VAL A 94 -14.35 6.12 0.23
C VAL A 94 -15.49 5.93 -0.76
N GLY A 95 -16.63 6.57 -0.51
CA GLY A 95 -17.77 6.51 -1.42
C GLY A 95 -17.62 7.50 -2.56
N TYR A 96 -17.79 7.03 -3.78
CA TYR A 96 -17.76 7.84 -5.01
C TYR A 96 -19.00 8.77 -5.11
N ILE A 97 -18.77 10.03 -5.43
CA ILE A 97 -19.81 11.03 -5.66
C ILE A 97 -19.37 11.94 -6.82
N SER A 98 -20.07 11.90 -7.96
CA SER A 98 -19.87 12.90 -9.01
C SER A 98 -20.40 14.25 -8.53
N THR A 99 -19.62 15.31 -8.81
CA THR A 99 -20.04 16.69 -8.57
C THR A 99 -20.43 17.43 -9.87
N ASP A 100 -20.21 16.76 -11.01
CA ASP A 100 -20.48 17.30 -12.35
C ASP A 100 -20.02 18.78 -12.43
N TYR A 101 -18.77 19.01 -12.07
CA TYR A 101 -18.14 20.33 -12.09
C TYR A 101 -18.93 21.43 -11.31
N THR A 102 -19.62 21.02 -10.24
CA THR A 102 -20.54 21.84 -9.40
C THR A 102 -21.95 22.03 -9.97
N ASN A 103 -22.35 21.28 -10.99
CA ASN A 103 -23.72 21.28 -11.47
C ASN A 103 -24.66 20.47 -10.54
N VAL A 104 -24.13 19.49 -9.80
CA VAL A 104 -24.88 18.80 -8.73
C VAL A 104 -25.05 19.73 -7.52
N ASP A 105 -26.29 19.86 -7.02
CA ASP A 105 -26.55 20.68 -5.84
C ASP A 105 -25.79 20.14 -4.61
N ILE A 106 -25.29 21.04 -3.78
CA ILE A 106 -24.51 20.66 -2.60
C ILE A 106 -25.33 19.82 -1.60
N GLY A 107 -26.65 20.03 -1.54
CA GLY A 107 -27.57 19.24 -0.72
C GLY A 107 -27.67 17.78 -1.21
N ASP A 108 -27.65 17.57 -2.52
CA ASP A 108 -27.65 16.23 -3.10
C ASP A 108 -26.33 15.49 -2.84
N VAL A 109 -25.18 16.18 -2.94
CA VAL A 109 -23.88 15.63 -2.54
C VAL A 109 -23.91 15.22 -1.06
N GLN A 110 -24.42 16.07 -0.18
CA GLN A 110 -24.54 15.77 1.25
C GLN A 110 -25.51 14.60 1.51
N SER A 111 -26.59 14.48 0.75
CA SER A 111 -27.52 13.36 0.81
C SER A 111 -26.86 12.04 0.43
N GLN A 112 -26.04 12.02 -0.63
CA GLN A 112 -25.24 10.85 -1.02
C GLN A 112 -24.21 10.49 0.07
N MET A 113 -23.54 11.48 0.68
CA MET A 113 -22.65 11.27 1.83
C MET A 113 -23.38 10.60 3.00
N ASN A 114 -24.64 10.98 3.27
CA ASN A 114 -25.47 10.35 4.30
C ASN A 114 -25.74 8.88 3.98
N SER A 115 -26.13 8.60 2.74
CA SER A 115 -26.40 7.23 2.26
C SER A 115 -25.16 6.34 2.41
N TYR A 116 -24.00 6.78 1.94
CA TYR A 116 -22.75 6.04 2.10
C TYR A 116 -22.39 5.78 3.57
N SER A 117 -22.55 6.79 4.43
CA SER A 117 -22.26 6.65 5.86
C SER A 117 -23.20 5.67 6.55
N SER A 118 -24.50 5.78 6.30
CA SER A 118 -25.52 4.97 7.00
C SER A 118 -25.60 3.54 6.45
N TRP A 119 -25.40 3.35 5.14
CA TRP A 119 -25.51 2.04 4.50
C TRP A 119 -24.24 1.21 4.61
N TYR A 120 -23.09 1.85 4.44
CA TYR A 120 -21.81 1.15 4.24
C TYR A 120 -20.74 1.54 5.27
N GLY A 121 -20.93 2.61 6.01
CA GLY A 121 -19.97 3.04 7.05
C GLY A 121 -18.59 3.38 6.48
N VAL A 122 -18.53 4.00 5.28
CA VAL A 122 -17.28 4.38 4.60
C VAL A 122 -16.40 5.30 5.47
N ASN A 123 -15.11 5.35 5.19
CA ASN A 123 -14.15 6.20 5.89
C ASN A 123 -14.17 7.66 5.40
N GLY A 124 -14.54 7.87 4.15
CA GLY A 124 -14.55 9.18 3.51
C GLY A 124 -15.35 9.17 2.20
N TYR A 125 -15.15 10.20 1.39
CA TYR A 125 -15.80 10.36 0.10
C TYR A 125 -14.80 10.74 -0.97
N PHE A 126 -15.00 10.20 -2.17
CA PHE A 126 -14.29 10.57 -3.38
C PHE A 126 -15.20 11.50 -4.18
N LEU A 127 -14.85 12.79 -4.25
CA LEU A 127 -15.57 13.75 -5.05
C LEU A 127 -14.95 13.80 -6.43
N ASP A 128 -15.66 13.27 -7.37
CA ASP A 128 -15.24 13.21 -8.77
C ASP A 128 -15.72 14.43 -9.58
N GLU A 129 -15.13 14.61 -10.78
CA GLU A 129 -15.46 15.70 -11.68
C GLU A 129 -15.41 17.06 -10.99
N MET A 130 -14.32 17.30 -10.23
CA MET A 130 -14.15 18.57 -9.52
C MET A 130 -13.79 19.72 -10.48
N HIS A 131 -14.50 20.83 -10.30
CA HIS A 131 -14.12 22.06 -10.97
C HIS A 131 -12.85 22.67 -10.36
N TYR A 132 -11.94 23.18 -11.18
CA TYR A 132 -10.60 23.64 -10.78
C TYR A 132 -10.47 25.16 -10.58
N THR A 133 -11.50 25.98 -10.89
CA THR A 133 -11.43 27.44 -10.74
C THR A 133 -11.67 27.86 -9.30
N SER A 134 -10.95 28.93 -8.87
CA SER A 134 -11.02 29.44 -7.50
C SER A 134 -12.43 29.86 -7.05
N SER A 135 -13.30 30.29 -7.98
CA SER A 135 -14.68 30.66 -7.70
C SER A 135 -15.54 29.50 -7.20
N LYS A 136 -15.14 28.26 -7.51
CA LYS A 136 -15.88 27.05 -7.09
C LYS A 136 -15.35 26.43 -5.78
N LEU A 137 -14.26 26.94 -5.23
CA LEU A 137 -13.67 26.42 -4.00
C LEU A 137 -14.65 26.40 -2.82
N ALA A 138 -15.55 27.41 -2.72
CA ALA A 138 -16.51 27.51 -1.62
C ALA A 138 -17.47 26.29 -1.59
N TYR A 139 -17.90 25.81 -2.74
CA TYR A 139 -18.73 24.62 -2.86
C TYR A 139 -18.05 23.38 -2.24
N TYR A 140 -16.79 23.10 -2.62
CA TYR A 140 -16.05 21.97 -2.09
C TYR A 140 -15.63 22.13 -0.63
N LYS A 141 -15.42 23.35 -0.15
CA LYS A 141 -15.24 23.62 1.29
C LYS A 141 -16.50 23.31 2.09
N SER A 142 -17.69 23.59 1.55
CA SER A 142 -18.96 23.20 2.17
C SER A 142 -19.07 21.67 2.29
N ALA A 143 -18.78 20.94 1.20
CA ALA A 143 -18.73 19.47 1.22
C ALA A 143 -17.75 18.93 2.27
N ASN A 144 -16.54 19.49 2.34
CA ASN A 144 -15.50 19.08 3.29
C ASN A 144 -15.91 19.37 4.76
N THR A 145 -16.52 20.53 5.02
CA THR A 145 -17.04 20.86 6.34
C THR A 145 -18.09 19.86 6.78
N TYR A 146 -19.01 19.50 5.88
CA TYR A 146 -20.04 18.50 6.14
C TYR A 146 -19.44 17.11 6.42
N ALA A 147 -18.48 16.67 5.59
CA ALA A 147 -17.76 15.41 5.78
C ALA A 147 -17.02 15.37 7.13
N LYS A 148 -16.29 16.44 7.48
CA LYS A 148 -15.59 16.57 8.77
C LYS A 148 -16.53 16.52 9.97
N GLY A 149 -17.72 17.10 9.87
CA GLY A 149 -18.76 17.01 10.90
C GLY A 149 -19.21 15.57 11.19
N LYS A 150 -18.95 14.65 10.26
CA LYS A 150 -19.22 13.21 10.40
C LYS A 150 -17.96 12.39 10.73
N GLY A 151 -16.82 13.02 10.97
CA GLY A 151 -15.53 12.34 11.16
C GLY A 151 -15.01 11.67 9.88
N LYS A 152 -15.32 12.23 8.69
CA LYS A 152 -14.96 11.70 7.38
C LYS A 152 -14.02 12.65 6.66
N PHE A 153 -13.25 12.09 5.70
CA PHE A 153 -12.34 12.86 4.85
C PHE A 153 -12.79 12.87 3.41
N ILE A 154 -12.18 13.75 2.61
CA ILE A 154 -12.44 13.87 1.18
C ILE A 154 -11.16 13.59 0.39
N VAL A 155 -11.29 12.73 -0.62
CA VAL A 155 -10.40 12.68 -1.77
C VAL A 155 -11.10 13.45 -2.88
N GLY A 156 -10.45 14.46 -3.42
CA GLY A 156 -11.00 15.26 -4.52
C GLY A 156 -10.32 14.94 -5.83
N ASN A 157 -11.10 14.73 -6.89
CA ASN A 157 -10.60 14.40 -8.22
C ASN A 157 -10.96 15.48 -9.26
N PRO A 158 -10.09 16.46 -9.50
CA PRO A 158 -10.19 17.33 -10.67
C PRO A 158 -9.64 16.69 -11.96
N GLY A 159 -9.00 15.51 -11.88
CA GLY A 159 -8.35 14.84 -13.01
C GLY A 159 -7.14 15.56 -13.59
N SER A 160 -6.83 16.75 -13.10
CA SER A 160 -5.81 17.64 -13.64
C SER A 160 -5.16 18.50 -12.55
N GLY A 161 -4.09 19.21 -12.91
CA GLY A 161 -3.45 20.16 -12.01
C GLY A 161 -4.43 21.21 -11.49
N ILE A 162 -4.39 21.44 -10.18
CA ILE A 162 -5.28 22.36 -9.48
C ILE A 162 -4.49 23.17 -8.45
N SER A 163 -4.98 24.36 -8.09
CA SER A 163 -4.36 25.17 -7.04
C SER A 163 -4.31 24.42 -5.71
N SER A 164 -3.18 24.48 -5.01
CA SER A 164 -3.01 23.91 -3.66
C SER A 164 -3.99 24.50 -2.64
N THR A 165 -4.64 25.63 -2.94
CA THR A 165 -5.72 26.17 -2.09
C THR A 165 -6.89 25.19 -1.93
N TYR A 166 -7.08 24.27 -2.89
CA TYR A 166 -8.08 23.22 -2.81
C TYR A 166 -7.79 22.15 -1.74
N LEU A 167 -6.58 22.11 -1.18
CA LEU A 167 -6.28 21.32 0.04
C LEU A 167 -7.05 21.81 1.27
N GLN A 168 -7.73 22.96 1.22
CA GLN A 168 -8.71 23.37 2.20
C GLN A 168 -10.04 22.61 2.05
N ALA A 169 -10.31 22.05 0.88
CA ALA A 169 -11.55 21.37 0.54
C ALA A 169 -11.40 19.83 0.45
N ALA A 170 -10.19 19.31 0.39
CA ALA A 170 -9.91 17.87 0.35
C ALA A 170 -8.64 17.53 1.11
N GLN A 171 -8.56 16.32 1.67
CA GLN A 171 -7.35 15.79 2.29
C GLN A 171 -6.35 15.32 1.25
N ILE A 172 -6.85 14.75 0.15
CA ILE A 172 -6.03 14.31 -0.99
C ILE A 172 -6.64 14.90 -2.26
N LEU A 173 -5.78 15.29 -3.20
CA LEU A 173 -6.18 15.74 -4.54
C LEU A 173 -5.56 14.82 -5.59
N ILE A 174 -6.39 14.29 -6.50
CA ILE A 174 -5.93 13.55 -7.69
C ILE A 174 -5.65 14.57 -8.77
N THR A 175 -4.38 14.86 -8.98
CA THR A 175 -3.96 15.94 -9.91
C THR A 175 -3.47 15.43 -11.25
N PHE A 176 -3.57 14.12 -11.48
CA PHE A 176 -3.38 13.47 -12.77
C PHE A 176 -4.29 12.26 -12.92
N GLU A 177 -5.21 12.32 -13.84
CA GLU A 177 -6.05 11.22 -14.30
C GLU A 177 -6.21 11.32 -15.81
N ASN A 178 -5.22 10.79 -16.54
CA ASN A 178 -5.15 10.89 -18.00
C ASN A 178 -4.40 9.70 -18.59
N PRO A 179 -4.53 9.44 -19.92
CA PRO A 179 -3.65 8.51 -20.59
C PRO A 179 -2.18 8.86 -20.34
N VAL A 180 -1.34 7.86 -20.12
CA VAL A 180 0.11 8.06 -19.85
C VAL A 180 0.78 8.94 -20.92
N GLY A 181 0.38 8.77 -22.20
CA GLY A 181 0.88 9.60 -23.31
C GLY A 181 0.47 11.07 -23.25
N SER A 182 -0.47 11.44 -22.40
CA SER A 182 -1.09 12.77 -22.33
C SER A 182 -0.57 13.60 -21.15
N GLY A 183 0.74 13.80 -21.08
CA GLY A 183 1.33 14.75 -20.12
C GLY A 183 1.91 14.15 -18.84
N TRP A 184 1.97 12.81 -18.70
CA TRP A 184 2.60 12.18 -17.52
C TRP A 184 4.02 12.70 -17.25
N GLY A 185 4.80 12.97 -18.29
CA GLY A 185 6.14 13.53 -18.15
C GLY A 185 6.21 14.81 -17.32
N GLY A 186 5.24 15.72 -17.50
CA GLY A 186 5.14 17.00 -16.80
C GLY A 186 4.29 16.97 -15.53
N ALA A 187 3.64 15.85 -15.23
CA ALA A 187 2.81 15.72 -14.03
C ALA A 187 3.66 15.77 -12.75
N SER A 188 3.11 16.38 -11.70
CA SER A 188 3.75 16.47 -10.38
C SER A 188 2.71 16.62 -9.29
N GLY A 189 2.95 15.99 -8.16
CA GLY A 189 2.28 16.27 -6.90
C GLY A 189 2.77 17.60 -6.29
N GLY A 190 2.26 17.94 -5.13
CA GLY A 190 2.68 19.14 -4.40
C GLY A 190 3.75 18.88 -3.34
N GLY A 191 3.99 19.85 -2.46
CA GLY A 191 5.05 19.79 -1.45
C GLY A 191 4.92 18.66 -0.43
N ASP A 192 3.68 18.29 -0.07
CA ASP A 192 3.40 17.12 0.81
C ASP A 192 2.80 15.99 -0.04
N SER A 193 3.60 15.00 -0.38
CA SER A 193 3.21 13.89 -1.24
C SER A 193 1.95 13.15 -0.72
N SER A 194 1.78 13.05 0.59
CA SER A 194 0.63 12.37 1.20
C SER A 194 -0.73 13.01 0.83
N ARG A 195 -0.69 14.22 0.31
CA ARG A 195 -1.86 15.02 -0.09
C ARG A 195 -2.17 14.95 -1.59
N TYR A 196 -1.39 14.20 -2.37
CA TYR A 196 -1.53 14.14 -3.83
C TYR A 196 -1.55 12.72 -4.35
N GLY A 197 -2.42 12.48 -5.33
CA GLY A 197 -2.54 11.21 -6.02
C GLY A 197 -2.54 11.35 -7.53
N ALA A 198 -2.22 10.26 -8.21
CA ALA A 198 -2.25 10.13 -9.66
C ALA A 198 -2.88 8.80 -10.08
N MET A 199 -3.65 8.83 -11.15
CA MET A 199 -4.35 7.69 -11.73
C MET A 199 -4.08 7.60 -13.24
N PRO A 200 -2.82 7.36 -13.67
CA PRO A 200 -2.48 7.23 -15.09
C PRO A 200 -3.11 5.96 -15.68
N TYR A 201 -3.74 6.10 -16.86
CA TYR A 201 -4.38 5.00 -17.57
C TYR A 201 -3.84 4.82 -19.00
N SER A 202 -4.35 3.81 -19.73
CA SER A 202 -3.81 3.40 -21.03
C SER A 202 -2.31 3.09 -21.01
N ALA A 203 -1.80 2.60 -19.88
CA ALA A 203 -0.43 2.19 -19.72
C ALA A 203 -0.25 0.76 -20.25
N GLY A 204 0.35 0.56 -21.40
CA GLY A 204 0.53 -0.76 -22.02
C GLY A 204 1.26 -1.77 -21.14
N ASN A 205 2.13 -1.29 -20.24
CA ASN A 205 2.77 -2.05 -19.16
C ASN A 205 3.02 -1.15 -17.96
N LEU A 206 3.28 -1.75 -16.80
CA LEU A 206 3.56 -0.99 -15.59
C LEU A 206 4.87 -0.22 -15.69
N GLY A 207 5.93 -0.88 -16.20
CA GLY A 207 7.28 -0.31 -16.30
C GLY A 207 7.72 0.33 -14.98
N SER A 208 8.20 1.57 -15.07
CA SER A 208 8.63 2.37 -13.91
C SER A 208 7.59 3.40 -13.45
N LEU A 209 6.32 3.31 -13.90
CA LEU A 209 5.32 4.37 -13.66
C LEU A 209 5.05 4.61 -12.17
N VAL A 210 5.00 3.57 -11.34
CA VAL A 210 4.82 3.69 -9.88
C VAL A 210 6.02 4.43 -9.26
N SER A 211 7.24 4.01 -9.59
CA SER A 211 8.47 4.67 -9.10
C SER A 211 8.58 6.12 -9.60
N GLN A 212 8.16 6.38 -10.84
CA GLN A 212 8.04 7.75 -11.34
C GLN A 212 7.01 8.56 -10.55
N GLY A 213 5.87 7.96 -10.16
CA GLY A 213 4.89 8.61 -9.29
C GLY A 213 5.51 9.08 -7.98
N ALA A 214 6.30 8.24 -7.32
CA ALA A 214 7.05 8.60 -6.12
C ALA A 214 8.02 9.76 -6.37
N SER A 215 8.83 9.69 -7.44
CA SER A 215 9.79 10.77 -7.80
C SER A 215 9.11 12.08 -8.22
N LYS A 216 7.86 12.01 -8.66
CA LYS A 216 6.98 13.15 -8.98
C LYS A 216 6.22 13.69 -7.77
N ASN A 217 6.53 13.20 -6.58
CA ASN A 217 5.94 13.60 -5.31
C ASN A 217 4.43 13.29 -5.19
N TYR A 218 3.99 12.17 -5.74
CA TYR A 218 2.68 11.56 -5.45
C TYR A 218 2.82 10.55 -4.31
N GLY A 219 1.97 10.65 -3.29
CA GLY A 219 1.88 9.67 -2.22
C GLY A 219 0.80 8.61 -2.45
N TRP A 220 -0.05 8.80 -3.48
CA TRP A 220 -1.09 7.86 -3.86
C TRP A 220 -1.06 7.62 -5.35
N ILE A 221 -1.16 6.35 -5.76
CA ILE A 221 -1.10 5.99 -7.18
C ILE A 221 -2.03 4.83 -7.51
N TYR A 222 -2.48 4.79 -8.76
CA TYR A 222 -3.08 3.64 -9.41
C TYR A 222 -2.75 3.70 -10.88
N VAL A 223 -2.15 2.65 -11.43
CA VAL A 223 -1.78 2.58 -12.84
C VAL A 223 -2.59 1.49 -13.52
N THR A 224 -3.23 1.78 -14.65
CA THR A 224 -3.99 0.77 -15.38
C THR A 224 -3.65 0.71 -16.87
N ASN A 225 -3.64 -0.52 -17.41
CA ASN A 225 -3.52 -0.75 -18.86
C ASN A 225 -4.85 -0.58 -19.61
N HIS A 226 -5.96 -0.47 -18.88
CA HIS A 226 -7.24 -0.16 -19.48
C HIS A 226 -7.28 1.30 -19.93
N GLY A 227 -8.12 1.59 -20.91
CA GLY A 227 -8.34 2.92 -21.48
C GLY A 227 -9.81 3.25 -21.60
N GLU A 228 -10.08 4.40 -22.22
CA GLU A 228 -11.47 4.82 -22.50
C GLU A 228 -12.26 3.73 -23.26
N PRO A 229 -13.58 3.62 -23.03
CA PRO A 229 -14.41 4.51 -22.21
C PRO A 229 -14.47 4.15 -20.72
N ASP A 230 -13.84 3.07 -20.26
CA ASP A 230 -13.89 2.61 -18.87
C ASP A 230 -12.52 2.14 -18.39
N PRO A 231 -11.62 3.06 -18.03
CA PRO A 231 -10.28 2.69 -17.57
C PRO A 231 -10.28 2.03 -16.18
N PHE A 232 -11.37 2.12 -15.41
CA PHE A 232 -11.41 1.75 -13.99
C PHE A 232 -12.42 0.64 -13.66
N GLY A 233 -13.08 0.06 -14.65
CA GLY A 233 -14.05 -1.03 -14.46
C GLY A 233 -13.44 -2.36 -14.09
N ASN A 234 -12.14 -2.55 -14.36
CA ASN A 234 -11.42 -3.79 -14.06
C ASN A 234 -10.04 -3.51 -13.45
N LEU A 235 -9.48 -4.51 -12.76
CA LEU A 235 -8.08 -4.45 -12.30
C LEU A 235 -7.11 -4.50 -13.49
N PRO A 236 -5.97 -3.80 -13.43
CA PRO A 236 -4.94 -3.90 -14.46
C PRO A 236 -4.36 -5.32 -14.51
N SER A 237 -3.90 -5.72 -15.68
CA SER A 237 -3.30 -7.06 -15.88
C SER A 237 -2.05 -7.30 -15.03
N TYR A 238 -1.40 -6.24 -14.58
CA TYR A 238 -0.20 -6.24 -13.74
C TYR A 238 -0.47 -5.79 -12.29
N TRP A 239 -1.70 -5.97 -11.80
CA TRP A 239 -2.10 -5.55 -10.45
C TRP A 239 -1.14 -6.04 -9.34
N GLU A 240 -0.77 -7.32 -9.39
CA GLU A 240 0.15 -7.87 -8.39
C GLU A 240 1.55 -7.24 -8.46
N GLN A 241 2.03 -6.97 -9.66
CA GLN A 241 3.32 -6.28 -9.86
C GLN A 241 3.26 -4.83 -9.32
N GLU A 242 2.14 -4.13 -9.49
CA GLU A 242 1.96 -2.78 -8.93
C GLU A 242 2.06 -2.80 -7.40
N LEU A 243 1.39 -3.74 -6.74
CA LEU A 243 1.50 -3.91 -5.29
C LEU A 243 2.93 -4.20 -4.84
N GLN A 244 3.66 -5.09 -5.54
CA GLN A 244 5.06 -5.40 -5.21
C GLN A 244 5.97 -4.18 -5.32
N VAL A 245 5.77 -3.31 -6.31
CA VAL A 245 6.55 -2.07 -6.44
C VAL A 245 6.22 -1.11 -5.30
N VAL A 246 4.95 -0.96 -4.92
CA VAL A 246 4.54 -0.12 -3.78
C VAL A 246 5.10 -0.66 -2.47
N GLU A 247 5.07 -1.97 -2.24
CA GLU A 247 5.71 -2.61 -1.08
C GLU A 247 7.21 -2.32 -1.02
N ALA A 248 7.90 -2.45 -2.16
CA ALA A 248 9.34 -2.17 -2.23
C ALA A 248 9.67 -0.71 -1.93
N LEU A 249 8.85 0.25 -2.39
CA LEU A 249 9.00 1.67 -2.08
C LEU A 249 8.75 1.99 -0.61
N ASN A 250 7.90 1.21 0.07
CA ASN A 250 7.57 1.36 1.48
C ASN A 250 8.52 0.58 2.40
N ALA A 251 9.30 -0.32 1.84
CA ALA A 251 10.24 -1.10 2.64
C ALA A 251 11.26 -0.17 3.30
N PRO A 252 11.59 -0.39 4.57
CA PRO A 252 12.67 0.34 5.19
C PRO A 252 13.96 0.17 4.38
N PRO A 253 14.84 1.17 4.31
CA PRO A 253 16.14 1.03 3.66
C PRO A 253 16.85 -0.25 4.12
N LEU A 254 17.55 -0.93 3.21
CA LEU A 254 18.38 -2.06 3.61
C LEU A 254 19.41 -1.58 4.63
N PRO A 255 19.68 -2.38 5.67
CA PRO A 255 20.81 -2.09 6.56
C PRO A 255 22.10 -1.97 5.77
N ALA A 256 23.05 -1.22 6.28
CA ALA A 256 24.38 -1.13 5.66
C ALA A 256 25.00 -2.53 5.52
N ALA A 257 25.66 -2.79 4.39
CA ALA A 257 26.44 -4.01 4.20
C ALA A 257 27.55 -4.09 5.27
N LEU A 258 27.94 -5.31 5.65
CA LEU A 258 29.11 -5.48 6.50
C LEU A 258 30.34 -4.89 5.81
N PRO A 259 31.21 -4.19 6.55
CA PRO A 259 32.52 -3.82 6.05
C PRO A 259 33.28 -5.06 5.57
N ALA A 260 34.10 -4.89 4.55
CA ALA A 260 34.80 -6.02 3.90
C ALA A 260 35.66 -6.84 4.89
N ASP A 261 36.20 -6.19 5.92
CA ASP A 261 37.00 -6.84 6.99
C ASP A 261 36.14 -7.65 7.98
N LYS A 262 34.81 -7.45 7.96
CA LYS A 262 33.84 -8.18 8.79
C LYS A 262 33.07 -9.26 8.01
N PHE A 263 33.17 -9.27 6.70
CA PHE A 263 32.53 -10.26 5.85
C PHE A 263 33.53 -11.36 5.46
N PHE A 264 33.58 -12.41 6.25
CA PHE A 264 34.55 -13.51 6.10
C PHE A 264 33.88 -14.88 6.30
N VAL A 265 34.42 -15.91 5.67
CA VAL A 265 33.98 -17.30 5.90
C VAL A 265 34.46 -17.74 7.25
N SER A 266 33.55 -17.96 8.21
CA SER A 266 33.82 -18.43 9.54
C SER A 266 33.92 -19.95 9.65
N GLN A 267 33.24 -20.66 8.74
CA GLN A 267 33.32 -22.13 8.68
C GLN A 267 33.13 -22.61 7.24
N LEU A 268 33.94 -23.59 6.85
CA LEU A 268 33.84 -24.30 5.58
C LEU A 268 33.85 -25.80 5.84
N ALA A 269 32.90 -26.55 5.25
CA ALA A 269 32.84 -27.99 5.35
C ALA A 269 32.48 -28.61 4.01
N ASN A 270 33.08 -29.75 3.68
CA ASN A 270 32.69 -30.55 2.53
C ASN A 270 31.39 -31.31 2.84
N LEU A 271 30.52 -31.43 1.86
CA LEU A 271 29.26 -32.16 1.98
C LEU A 271 29.42 -33.62 1.51
N PRO A 272 28.75 -34.58 2.17
CA PRO A 272 28.62 -35.94 1.65
C PRO A 272 27.94 -35.87 0.25
N GLY A 273 28.56 -36.53 -0.73
CA GLY A 273 28.07 -36.47 -2.13
C GLY A 273 28.63 -35.30 -2.97
N GLY A 274 29.54 -34.52 -2.42
CA GLY A 274 30.18 -33.38 -3.07
C GLY A 274 29.55 -32.05 -2.79
N GLY A 275 30.31 -30.97 -3.00
CA GLY A 275 29.93 -29.61 -2.68
C GLY A 275 30.40 -29.12 -1.32
N VAL A 276 29.99 -27.92 -0.94
CA VAL A 276 30.47 -27.26 0.26
C VAL A 276 29.35 -26.63 1.07
N SER A 277 29.57 -26.52 2.37
CA SER A 277 28.79 -25.71 3.30
C SER A 277 29.66 -24.53 3.76
N ILE A 278 29.17 -23.32 3.63
CA ILE A 278 29.90 -22.09 3.96
C ILE A 278 29.08 -21.33 4.99
N THR A 279 29.72 -21.04 6.14
CA THR A 279 29.10 -20.17 7.18
C THR A 279 29.87 -18.84 7.23
N PHE A 280 29.12 -17.77 7.29
CA PHE A 280 29.64 -16.39 7.33
C PHE A 280 28.69 -15.47 8.11
N PRO A 281 29.18 -14.34 8.65
CA PRO A 281 28.33 -13.34 9.28
C PRO A 281 27.45 -12.65 8.22
N ALA A 282 26.20 -12.37 8.57
CA ALA A 282 25.24 -11.70 7.69
C ALA A 282 24.47 -10.63 8.46
N VAL A 283 24.03 -9.60 7.75
CA VAL A 283 23.10 -8.57 8.23
C VAL A 283 21.68 -8.97 7.81
N GLY A 284 20.74 -8.89 8.73
CA GLY A 284 19.34 -9.21 8.46
C GLY A 284 18.78 -8.38 7.30
N ARG A 285 17.86 -8.95 6.55
CA ARG A 285 17.17 -8.39 5.37
C ARG A 285 18.04 -8.17 4.12
N ARG A 286 19.35 -8.42 4.16
CA ARG A 286 20.20 -8.43 2.95
C ARG A 286 20.26 -9.83 2.35
N ARG A 287 20.38 -9.91 1.01
CA ARG A 287 20.46 -11.19 0.27
C ARG A 287 21.92 -11.63 0.18
N TYR A 288 22.14 -12.90 0.46
CA TYR A 288 23.46 -13.51 0.37
C TYR A 288 23.41 -14.75 -0.49
N GLY A 289 24.49 -15.01 -1.22
CA GLY A 289 24.62 -16.17 -2.08
C GLY A 289 26.00 -16.78 -2.05
N ILE A 290 26.16 -17.95 -2.71
CA ILE A 290 27.43 -18.57 -2.98
C ILE A 290 27.73 -18.47 -4.46
N GLN A 291 28.93 -18.02 -4.82
CA GLN A 291 29.45 -18.10 -6.17
C GLN A 291 30.55 -19.15 -6.25
N VAL A 292 30.66 -19.79 -7.40
CA VAL A 292 31.68 -20.80 -7.72
C VAL A 292 32.48 -20.37 -8.95
N SER A 293 33.78 -20.66 -8.90
CA SER A 293 34.72 -20.40 -10.03
C SER A 293 35.66 -21.58 -10.21
N PRO A 294 36.01 -21.96 -11.43
CA PRO A 294 37.07 -22.93 -11.70
C PRO A 294 38.47 -22.33 -11.69
N ASP A 295 38.60 -21.01 -11.79
CA ASP A 295 39.84 -20.30 -12.10
C ASP A 295 40.08 -19.02 -11.28
N LEU A 296 39.23 -18.73 -10.29
CA LEU A 296 39.23 -17.51 -9.47
C LEU A 296 38.95 -16.19 -10.22
N THR A 297 38.69 -16.26 -11.52
CA THR A 297 38.42 -15.10 -12.37
C THR A 297 36.99 -15.08 -12.88
N SER A 298 36.44 -16.22 -13.26
CA SER A 298 35.10 -16.40 -13.82
C SER A 298 34.13 -16.91 -12.74
N TRP A 299 33.35 -16.02 -12.14
CA TRP A 299 32.43 -16.38 -11.07
C TRP A 299 30.98 -16.50 -11.53
N LYS A 300 30.33 -17.59 -11.15
CA LYS A 300 28.91 -17.85 -11.44
C LYS A 300 28.18 -18.18 -10.15
N GLN A 301 26.86 -17.90 -10.10
CA GLN A 301 26.03 -18.37 -9.01
C GLN A 301 26.14 -19.90 -8.89
N ALA A 302 26.37 -20.38 -7.68
CA ALA A 302 26.48 -21.81 -7.45
C ALA A 302 25.14 -22.50 -7.63
N LEU A 303 25.15 -23.66 -8.29
CA LEU A 303 23.94 -24.48 -8.45
C LEU A 303 23.61 -25.18 -7.14
N THR A 304 22.30 -25.40 -6.91
CA THR A 304 21.83 -26.28 -5.85
C THR A 304 22.17 -27.74 -6.21
N PRO A 305 22.64 -28.57 -5.27
CA PRO A 305 22.84 -29.99 -5.54
C PRO A 305 21.49 -30.68 -5.76
N ASP A 306 21.43 -31.60 -6.72
CA ASP A 306 20.22 -32.35 -7.08
C ASP A 306 19.64 -33.25 -5.98
N THR A 307 20.37 -33.45 -4.87
CA THR A 307 20.05 -34.46 -3.86
C THR A 307 19.74 -33.95 -2.44
N VAL A 308 19.84 -32.63 -2.20
CA VAL A 308 19.52 -32.05 -0.88
C VAL A 308 18.81 -30.72 -1.10
N PRO A 309 17.73 -30.38 -0.37
CA PRO A 309 17.14 -29.05 -0.44
C PRO A 309 18.15 -28.04 0.09
N VAL A 310 18.85 -27.37 -0.82
CA VAL A 310 19.94 -26.46 -0.50
C VAL A 310 19.61 -25.08 -0.97
N VAL A 311 19.73 -24.15 -0.05
CA VAL A 311 19.55 -22.73 -0.32
C VAL A 311 20.89 -22.18 -0.72
N SER A 312 21.10 -21.93 -2.01
CA SER A 312 22.28 -21.20 -2.52
C SER A 312 22.17 -19.69 -2.30
N GLU A 313 20.99 -19.23 -1.89
CA GLU A 313 20.71 -17.85 -1.50
C GLU A 313 19.86 -17.81 -0.23
N ILE A 314 20.03 -16.78 0.59
CA ILE A 314 19.24 -16.55 1.80
C ILE A 314 19.09 -15.06 2.06
N THR A 315 17.93 -14.69 2.61
CA THR A 315 17.70 -13.37 3.21
C THR A 315 17.40 -13.60 4.70
N PRO A 316 18.39 -13.47 5.60
CA PRO A 316 18.15 -13.69 7.01
C PRO A 316 17.24 -12.59 7.58
N ALA A 317 16.38 -12.97 8.53
CA ALA A 317 15.49 -12.01 9.20
C ALA A 317 16.23 -11.09 10.18
N GLN A 318 17.35 -11.55 10.74
CA GLN A 318 18.14 -10.87 11.77
C GLN A 318 19.63 -11.00 11.47
N ASP A 319 20.44 -10.13 12.09
CA ASP A 319 21.89 -10.21 12.04
C ASP A 319 22.37 -11.50 12.71
N GLY A 320 23.42 -12.09 12.15
CA GLY A 320 24.05 -13.28 12.73
C GLY A 320 24.71 -14.18 11.69
N PRO A 321 25.27 -15.31 12.13
CA PRO A 321 25.88 -16.26 11.20
C PRO A 321 24.81 -16.98 10.38
N VAL A 322 25.01 -17.05 9.07
CA VAL A 322 24.21 -17.87 8.15
C VAL A 322 25.05 -18.95 7.49
N THR A 323 24.44 -20.07 7.20
CA THR A 323 25.07 -21.20 6.51
C THR A 323 24.36 -21.44 5.19
N LEU A 324 25.08 -21.31 4.11
CA LEU A 324 24.65 -21.69 2.77
C LEU A 324 25.37 -22.96 2.33
N ARG A 325 24.76 -23.68 1.38
CA ARG A 325 25.32 -24.89 0.81
C ARG A 325 25.32 -24.79 -0.70
N ALA A 326 26.37 -25.24 -1.34
CA ALA A 326 26.50 -25.28 -2.78
C ALA A 326 26.93 -26.68 -3.25
N GLY A 327 26.38 -27.13 -4.38
CA GLY A 327 26.80 -28.36 -5.01
C GLY A 327 28.16 -28.25 -5.68
N SER A 328 28.78 -29.38 -5.97
CA SER A 328 29.96 -29.41 -6.83
C SER A 328 29.58 -29.02 -8.27
N PRO A 329 30.34 -28.14 -8.91
CA PRO A 329 30.18 -27.95 -10.36
C PRO A 329 30.39 -29.24 -11.10
N SER A 330 29.67 -29.46 -12.20
CA SER A 330 29.91 -30.59 -13.11
C SER A 330 31.28 -30.43 -13.76
N GLY A 331 32.25 -31.26 -13.36
CA GLY A 331 33.62 -31.28 -13.94
C GLY A 331 34.65 -31.89 -12.97
N THR A 332 35.78 -32.31 -13.49
CA THR A 332 36.89 -32.93 -12.74
C THR A 332 37.96 -31.96 -12.29
N GLY A 333 37.77 -30.65 -12.52
CA GLY A 333 38.72 -29.61 -12.17
C GLY A 333 38.51 -29.02 -10.76
N PRO A 334 39.44 -28.17 -10.31
CA PRO A 334 39.29 -27.48 -9.02
C PRO A 334 38.06 -26.56 -9.05
N ALA A 335 37.41 -26.44 -7.89
CA ALA A 335 36.28 -25.50 -7.68
C ALA A 335 36.57 -24.59 -6.49
N PHE A 336 36.49 -23.31 -6.71
CA PHE A 336 36.64 -22.27 -5.70
C PHE A 336 35.27 -21.70 -5.37
N TYR A 337 35.01 -21.42 -4.10
CA TYR A 337 33.73 -20.91 -3.65
C TYR A 337 33.94 -19.60 -2.87
N ARG A 338 32.97 -18.69 -2.99
CA ARG A 338 32.92 -17.50 -2.15
C ARG A 338 31.48 -17.19 -1.73
N ALA A 339 31.32 -16.68 -0.51
CA ALA A 339 30.09 -16.03 -0.09
C ALA A 339 30.06 -14.60 -0.67
N VAL A 340 28.89 -14.12 -1.02
CA VAL A 340 28.68 -12.77 -1.56
C VAL A 340 27.44 -12.12 -0.96
N ASP A 341 27.51 -10.82 -0.73
CA ASP A 341 26.33 -9.98 -0.49
C ASP A 341 25.78 -9.56 -1.85
N LEU A 342 24.65 -10.13 -2.24
CA LEU A 342 24.03 -9.91 -3.56
C LEU A 342 23.47 -8.50 -3.70
N ASP A 343 22.98 -7.91 -2.61
CA ASP A 343 22.46 -6.53 -2.63
C ASP A 343 23.60 -5.51 -2.79
N ALA A 344 24.75 -5.74 -2.15
CA ALA A 344 25.92 -4.90 -2.34
C ALA A 344 26.47 -5.00 -3.78
N MET A 345 26.39 -6.19 -4.40
CA MET A 345 26.81 -6.37 -5.81
C MET A 345 25.84 -5.66 -6.80
N GLU A 346 24.58 -5.51 -6.44
CA GLU A 346 23.56 -4.81 -7.23
C GLU A 346 23.50 -3.30 -6.90
N GLY A 347 24.36 -2.81 -6.02
CA GLY A 347 24.43 -1.39 -5.62
C GLY A 347 23.30 -0.95 -4.69
N ARG A 348 22.73 -1.88 -3.93
CA ARG A 348 21.64 -1.67 -2.95
C ARG A 348 22.17 -1.59 -1.52
#